data_d0c13f26be91a8eaebbe1cb3058bcd81
#
_entry.id   d0c13f26be91a8eaebbe1cb3058bcd81
#
_cell.length_a   1.000
_cell.length_b   1.000
_cell.length_c   1.000
_cell.angle_alpha   90.00
_cell.angle_beta   90.00
_cell.angle_gamma   90.00
#
_symmetry.space_group_name_H-M   'P 1'
#
loop_
_entity.id
_entity.type
_entity.pdbx_description
1 polymer ?
#
loop_
_entity_poly.entity_id
_entity_poly.type
_entity_poly.pdbx_seq_one_letter_code
_entity_poly.pdbx_strand_id
1 'polypeptide(L)'
;GIRTKDGVIYTEAMIRRTDIMNEMIKPGEVFKLAELLPYSEGKIINMDIVHNDKMKFVVMAFDEGTGLTEHAAPGEAIIFALDGEGIISYEGKDHVIKAGENFCFAKGGMHAVKASKRFKMALLLTLE
;
A
#
# COMPACT_ATOMS: atom_id res chain seq x y z
N GLY A 1 -12.14 -9.73 -11.80
CA GLY A 1 -11.04 -10.13 -12.63
C GLY A 1 -9.72 -9.55 -12.16
N ILE A 2 -8.69 -10.03 -12.74
CA ILE A 2 -7.34 -9.58 -12.44
C ILE A 2 -6.83 -8.80 -13.64
N ARG A 3 -6.19 -7.68 -13.36
CA ARG A 3 -5.66 -6.84 -14.40
C ARG A 3 -4.28 -6.34 -14.04
N THR A 4 -3.36 -6.35 -15.02
CA THR A 4 -2.01 -5.79 -14.88
C THR A 4 -1.88 -4.64 -15.85
N LYS A 5 -1.54 -3.45 -15.34
CA LYS A 5 -1.38 -2.27 -16.18
C LYS A 5 0.02 -1.67 -16.05
N ASP A 6 0.56 -1.65 -14.88
CA ASP A 6 1.80 -0.96 -14.51
C ASP A 6 2.68 -1.84 -13.62
N GLY A 7 2.56 -3.17 -13.78
CA GLY A 7 3.24 -4.12 -12.92
C GLY A 7 2.51 -4.40 -11.61
N VAL A 8 1.36 -3.75 -11.39
CA VAL A 8 0.51 -3.99 -10.22
C VAL A 8 -0.71 -4.77 -10.65
N ILE A 9 -1.05 -5.81 -9.90
CA ILE A 9 -2.21 -6.64 -10.15
C ILE A 9 -3.37 -6.09 -9.34
N TYR A 10 -4.45 -5.72 -10.04
CA TYR A 10 -5.68 -5.23 -9.41
C TYR A 10 -6.72 -6.33 -9.43
N THR A 11 -7.36 -6.54 -8.28
CA THR A 11 -8.45 -7.50 -8.14
C THR A 11 -9.76 -6.77 -7.84
N GLU A 12 -10.85 -7.52 -7.76
CA GLU A 12 -12.15 -6.94 -7.39
C GLU A 12 -12.14 -6.35 -5.98
N ALA A 13 -11.23 -6.80 -5.09
CA ALA A 13 -11.10 -6.27 -3.75
C ALA A 13 -10.35 -4.94 -3.72
N MET A 14 -9.66 -4.57 -4.81
CA MET A 14 -8.84 -3.36 -4.88
C MET A 14 -9.53 -2.30 -5.74
N ILE A 15 -9.62 -1.08 -5.22
CA ILE A 15 -10.19 0.07 -5.92
C ILE A 15 -9.08 1.11 -6.11
N ARG A 16 -8.81 1.48 -7.36
CA ARG A 16 -7.81 2.49 -7.68
C ARG A 16 -8.46 3.87 -7.69
N ARG A 17 -7.86 4.81 -6.94
CA ARG A 17 -8.39 6.17 -6.74
C ARG A 17 -7.52 7.25 -7.34
N THR A 18 -6.85 6.96 -8.46
CA THR A 18 -5.91 7.90 -9.10
C THR A 18 -6.56 9.25 -9.44
N ASP A 19 -7.81 9.23 -9.90
CA ASP A 19 -8.51 10.46 -10.30
C ASP A 19 -8.80 11.38 -9.10
N ILE A 20 -9.06 10.79 -7.93
CA ILE A 20 -9.37 11.54 -6.71
C ILE A 20 -8.13 12.26 -6.18
N MET A 21 -6.95 11.73 -6.42
CA MET A 21 -5.70 12.32 -5.97
C MET A 21 -5.58 13.78 -6.42
N ASN A 22 -5.94 14.08 -7.68
CA ASN A 22 -5.82 15.42 -8.23
C ASN A 22 -6.70 16.45 -7.52
N GLU A 23 -7.78 16.00 -6.87
CA GLU A 23 -8.68 16.86 -6.13
C GLU A 23 -8.29 16.99 -4.66
N MET A 24 -7.71 15.92 -4.08
CA MET A 24 -7.44 15.85 -2.63
C MET A 24 -6.06 16.35 -2.25
N ILE A 25 -5.09 16.29 -3.16
CA ILE A 25 -3.72 16.75 -2.91
C ILE A 25 -3.48 17.99 -3.75
N LYS A 26 -3.37 19.13 -3.07
CA LYS A 26 -3.16 20.43 -3.73
C LYS A 26 -1.80 21.00 -3.34
N PRO A 27 -1.00 21.45 -4.31
CA PRO A 27 0.28 22.07 -3.99
C PRO A 27 0.12 23.24 -3.04
N GLY A 28 0.97 23.30 -2.05
CA GLY A 28 0.97 24.40 -1.09
C GLY A 28 0.05 24.22 0.11
N GLU A 29 -0.65 23.08 0.20
CA GLU A 29 -1.57 22.82 1.32
C GLU A 29 -1.09 21.63 2.16
N VAL A 30 -1.31 21.72 3.47
CA VAL A 30 -1.02 20.62 4.39
C VAL A 30 -2.14 19.58 4.30
N PHE A 31 -1.77 18.33 4.29
CA PHE A 31 -2.73 17.21 4.27
C PHE A 31 -2.15 16.02 5.04
N LYS A 32 -2.99 15.03 5.30
CA LYS A 32 -2.57 13.79 5.95
C LYS A 32 -2.81 12.61 5.02
N LEU A 33 -1.78 11.82 4.76
CA LEU A 33 -1.89 10.64 3.91
C LEU A 33 -2.98 9.68 4.42
N ALA A 34 -3.08 9.52 5.74
CA ALA A 34 -4.07 8.62 6.33
C ALA A 34 -5.52 9.03 6.05
N GLU A 35 -5.76 10.29 5.68
CA GLU A 35 -7.10 10.81 5.42
C GLU A 35 -7.49 10.79 3.94
N LEU A 36 -6.57 10.40 3.06
CA LEU A 36 -6.85 10.37 1.63
C LEU A 36 -7.81 9.25 1.23
N LEU A 37 -7.82 8.15 1.96
CA LEU A 37 -8.63 6.98 1.64
C LEU A 37 -9.51 6.58 2.82
N PRO A 38 -10.79 6.26 2.56
CA PRO A 38 -11.63 5.61 3.57
C PRO A 38 -11.34 4.11 3.61
N TYR A 39 -11.73 3.46 4.70
CA TYR A 39 -11.88 2.02 4.71
C TYR A 39 -13.18 1.65 4.01
N SER A 40 -13.20 0.50 3.37
CA SER A 40 -14.39 -0.04 2.71
C SER A 40 -14.52 -1.52 3.06
N GLU A 41 -15.69 -1.92 3.51
CA GLU A 41 -15.93 -3.28 4.00
C GLU A 41 -15.53 -4.33 2.97
N GLY A 42 -14.66 -5.26 3.38
CA GLY A 42 -14.17 -6.36 2.56
C GLY A 42 -13.25 -5.94 1.42
N LYS A 43 -12.80 -4.68 1.39
CA LYS A 43 -12.06 -4.13 0.26
C LYS A 43 -10.69 -3.59 0.66
N ILE A 44 -9.83 -3.49 -0.34
CA ILE A 44 -8.58 -2.73 -0.26
C ILE A 44 -8.74 -1.55 -1.20
N ILE A 45 -8.61 -0.34 -0.67
CA ILE A 45 -8.65 0.89 -1.47
C ILE A 45 -7.20 1.29 -1.75
N ASN A 46 -6.89 1.59 -3.00
CA ASN A 46 -5.54 1.91 -3.44
C ASN A 46 -5.53 3.23 -4.20
N MET A 47 -4.57 4.10 -3.88
CA MET A 47 -4.38 5.38 -4.56
C MET A 47 -2.92 5.55 -4.96
N ASP A 48 -2.66 5.69 -6.25
CA ASP A 48 -1.32 6.03 -6.74
C ASP A 48 -1.09 7.53 -6.56
N ILE A 49 -0.05 7.91 -5.82
CA ILE A 49 0.34 9.32 -5.64
C ILE A 49 1.40 9.71 -6.66
N VAL A 50 2.44 8.88 -6.80
CA VAL A 50 3.47 9.03 -7.81
C VAL A 50 3.65 7.70 -8.48
N HIS A 51 3.68 7.69 -9.80
CA HIS A 51 3.98 6.48 -10.54
C HIS A 51 4.64 6.86 -11.87
N ASN A 52 5.89 6.53 -12.02
CA ASN A 52 6.67 6.73 -13.24
C ASN A 52 7.60 5.53 -13.43
N ASP A 53 8.53 5.58 -14.39
CA ASP A 53 9.42 4.45 -14.68
C ASP A 53 10.45 4.18 -13.60
N LYS A 54 10.62 5.10 -12.66
CA LYS A 54 11.67 4.99 -11.63
C LYS A 54 11.12 4.58 -10.28
N MET A 55 9.89 5.01 -9.96
CA MET A 55 9.33 4.78 -8.64
C MET A 55 7.82 4.76 -8.65
N LYS A 56 7.29 4.16 -7.62
CA LYS A 56 5.87 4.14 -7.34
C LYS A 56 5.66 4.49 -5.87
N PHE A 57 4.74 5.41 -5.62
CA PHE A 57 4.34 5.77 -4.27
C PHE A 57 2.82 5.68 -4.18
N VAL A 58 2.32 4.74 -3.36
CA VAL A 58 0.89 4.46 -3.25
C VAL A 58 0.46 4.50 -1.80
N VAL A 59 -0.81 4.86 -1.59
CA VAL A 59 -1.46 4.75 -0.28
C VAL A 59 -2.52 3.67 -0.39
N MET A 60 -2.62 2.82 0.63
CA MET A 60 -3.56 1.72 0.65
C MET A 60 -4.32 1.69 1.97
N ALA A 61 -5.62 1.43 1.89
CA ALA A 61 -6.47 1.23 3.05
C ALA A 61 -7.06 -0.18 2.99
N PHE A 62 -6.75 -0.98 4.01
CA PHE A 62 -7.16 -2.38 4.10
C PHE A 62 -8.25 -2.52 5.14
N ASP A 63 -9.39 -3.11 4.76
CA ASP A 63 -10.36 -3.54 5.77
C ASP A 63 -9.77 -4.71 6.57
N GLU A 64 -10.27 -4.91 7.79
CA GLU A 64 -9.82 -6.03 8.63
C GLU A 64 -10.01 -7.36 7.89
N GLY A 65 -8.99 -8.19 7.91
CA GLY A 65 -9.00 -9.50 7.27
C GLY A 65 -8.59 -9.51 5.79
N THR A 66 -8.44 -8.34 5.16
CA THR A 66 -7.92 -8.28 3.79
C THR A 66 -6.39 -8.27 3.81
N GLY A 67 -5.77 -8.46 2.66
CA GLY A 67 -4.31 -8.47 2.57
C GLY A 67 -3.80 -8.70 1.17
N LEU A 68 -2.50 -8.61 1.03
CA LEU A 68 -1.79 -8.88 -0.21
C LEU A 68 -1.07 -10.22 -0.05
N THR A 69 -1.23 -11.10 -1.03
CA THR A 69 -0.58 -12.42 -1.02
C THR A 69 0.93 -12.29 -1.22
N GLU A 70 1.65 -13.32 -0.82
CA GLU A 70 3.11 -13.33 -0.90
C GLU A 70 3.61 -13.15 -2.33
N HIS A 71 4.56 -12.26 -2.51
CA HIS A 71 5.22 -11.99 -3.80
C HIS A 71 6.60 -11.38 -3.55
N ALA A 72 7.44 -11.39 -4.59
CA ALA A 72 8.77 -10.80 -4.51
C ALA A 72 8.71 -9.30 -4.75
N ALA A 73 9.50 -8.54 -4.01
CA ALA A 73 9.61 -7.09 -4.24
C ALA A 73 10.34 -6.84 -5.56
N PRO A 74 9.74 -6.10 -6.52
CA PRO A 74 10.42 -5.80 -7.79
C PRO A 74 11.57 -4.80 -7.64
N GLY A 75 11.65 -4.11 -6.53
CA GLY A 75 12.70 -3.17 -6.19
C GLY A 75 12.81 -3.05 -4.68
N GLU A 76 13.60 -2.11 -4.22
CA GLU A 76 13.64 -1.77 -2.80
C GLU A 76 12.38 -1.02 -2.44
N ALA A 77 11.86 -1.27 -1.25
CA ALA A 77 10.59 -0.69 -0.83
C ALA A 77 10.61 -0.30 0.64
N ILE A 78 9.84 0.72 0.97
CA ILE A 78 9.61 1.12 2.35
C ILE A 78 8.12 1.27 2.59
N ILE A 79 7.64 0.71 3.70
CA ILE A 79 6.26 0.85 4.15
C ILE A 79 6.22 1.86 5.29
N PHE A 80 5.25 2.77 5.21
CA PHE A 80 4.90 3.70 6.28
C PHE A 80 3.53 3.33 6.78
N ALA A 81 3.42 2.80 8.01
CA ALA A 81 2.12 2.52 8.60
C ALA A 81 1.47 3.83 9.03
N LEU A 82 0.28 4.10 8.54
CA LEU A 82 -0.42 5.37 8.70
C LEU A 82 -1.56 5.30 9.72
N ASP A 83 -2.21 4.16 9.83
CA ASP A 83 -3.37 3.98 10.70
C ASP A 83 -3.56 2.49 10.99
N GLY A 84 -4.01 2.16 12.18
CA GLY A 84 -4.37 0.80 12.55
C GLY A 84 -3.18 -0.12 12.76
N GLU A 85 -3.38 -1.39 12.43
CA GLU A 85 -2.38 -2.43 12.67
C GLU A 85 -2.42 -3.49 11.59
N GLY A 86 -1.25 -3.87 11.10
CA GLY A 86 -1.10 -4.93 10.13
C GLY A 86 -0.01 -5.92 10.52
N ILE A 87 0.10 -6.98 9.73
CA ILE A 87 1.16 -7.97 9.85
C ILE A 87 1.88 -8.02 8.51
N ILE A 88 3.20 -7.79 8.53
CA ILE A 88 4.04 -7.93 7.35
C ILE A 88 4.79 -9.24 7.48
N SER A 89 4.56 -10.14 6.53
CA SER A 89 5.34 -11.37 6.42
C SER A 89 6.51 -11.09 5.49
N TYR A 90 7.73 -11.27 5.96
CA TYR A 90 8.92 -11.02 5.18
C TYR A 90 9.89 -12.17 5.33
N GLU A 91 10.22 -12.81 4.20
CA GLU A 91 11.11 -13.98 4.15
C GLU A 91 10.71 -15.04 5.18
N GLY A 92 9.40 -15.32 5.24
CA GLY A 92 8.85 -16.36 6.10
C GLY A 92 8.65 -15.97 7.55
N LYS A 93 8.88 -14.70 7.91
CA LYS A 93 8.76 -14.25 9.29
C LYS A 93 7.75 -13.11 9.39
N ASP A 94 6.84 -13.22 10.36
CA ASP A 94 5.79 -12.22 10.57
C ASP A 94 6.25 -11.10 11.51
N HIS A 95 5.84 -9.88 11.15
CA HIS A 95 6.14 -8.67 11.91
C HIS A 95 4.87 -7.86 12.06
N VAL A 96 4.48 -7.56 13.29
CA VAL A 96 3.37 -6.65 13.55
C VAL A 96 3.86 -5.22 13.32
N ILE A 97 3.07 -4.44 12.59
CA ILE A 97 3.36 -3.03 12.34
C ILE A 97 2.16 -2.19 12.71
N LYS A 98 2.41 -1.08 13.40
CA LYS A 98 1.38 -0.14 13.87
C LYS A 98 1.62 1.25 13.34
N ALA A 99 0.59 2.08 13.34
CA ALA A 99 0.67 3.47 12.90
C ALA A 99 1.89 4.18 13.45
N GLY A 100 2.65 4.83 12.59
CA GLY A 100 3.89 5.52 12.94
C GLY A 100 5.15 4.68 12.77
N GLU A 101 5.01 3.38 12.53
CA GLU A 101 6.14 2.48 12.31
C GLU A 101 6.39 2.24 10.83
N ASN A 102 7.58 1.76 10.51
CA ASN A 102 8.02 1.56 9.12
C ASN A 102 8.65 0.18 8.95
N PHE A 103 8.66 -0.30 7.71
CA PHE A 103 9.30 -1.57 7.37
C PHE A 103 9.93 -1.47 5.98
N CYS A 104 11.12 -2.02 5.81
CA CYS A 104 11.86 -1.97 4.55
C CYS A 104 11.97 -3.36 3.93
N PHE A 105 11.77 -3.44 2.60
CA PHE A 105 12.01 -4.66 1.82
C PHE A 105 13.23 -4.48 0.94
N ALA A 106 14.07 -5.51 0.88
CA ALA A 106 15.12 -5.57 -0.12
C ALA A 106 14.51 -6.04 -1.46
N LYS A 107 15.11 -5.64 -2.56
CA LYS A 107 14.72 -6.15 -3.89
C LYS A 107 14.77 -7.67 -3.90
N GLY A 108 13.71 -8.30 -4.40
CA GLY A 108 13.58 -9.76 -4.45
C GLY A 108 13.07 -10.38 -3.16
N GLY A 109 12.95 -9.61 -2.08
CA GLY A 109 12.45 -10.14 -0.81
C GLY A 109 11.00 -10.59 -0.91
N MET A 110 10.72 -11.81 -0.46
CA MET A 110 9.36 -12.36 -0.45
C MET A 110 8.57 -11.77 0.70
N HIS A 111 7.45 -11.15 0.41
CA HIS A 111 6.65 -10.49 1.43
C HIS A 111 5.16 -10.59 1.17
N ALA A 112 4.39 -10.46 2.25
CA ALA A 112 2.94 -10.40 2.22
C ALA A 112 2.48 -9.39 3.28
N VAL A 113 1.28 -8.87 3.12
CA VAL A 113 0.68 -7.94 4.07
C VAL A 113 -0.70 -8.47 4.45
N LYS A 114 -1.01 -8.46 5.75
CA LYS A 114 -2.33 -8.83 6.25
C LYS A 114 -2.83 -7.77 7.22
N ALA A 115 -4.07 -7.36 7.06
CA ALA A 115 -4.70 -6.42 7.98
C ALA A 115 -5.30 -7.20 9.15
N SER A 116 -4.57 -7.29 10.26
CA SER A 116 -5.06 -7.91 11.50
C SER A 116 -6.17 -7.07 12.13
N LYS A 117 -6.14 -5.76 11.85
CA LYS A 117 -7.20 -4.79 12.11
C LYS A 117 -7.29 -3.92 10.87
N ARG A 118 -8.22 -2.96 10.81
CA ARG A 118 -8.19 -1.98 9.73
C ARG A 118 -6.83 -1.30 9.72
N PHE A 119 -6.25 -1.17 8.53
CA PHE A 119 -4.86 -0.78 8.38
C PHE A 119 -4.66 0.10 7.16
N LYS A 120 -4.00 1.24 7.32
CA LYS A 120 -3.58 2.08 6.20
C LYS A 120 -2.07 2.15 6.16
N MET A 121 -1.52 2.11 4.96
CA MET A 121 -0.09 2.25 4.76
C MET A 121 0.21 3.03 3.49
N ALA A 122 1.38 3.65 3.44
CA ALA A 122 1.97 4.16 2.21
C ALA A 122 3.13 3.25 1.84
N LEU A 123 3.32 3.03 0.56
CA LEU A 123 4.40 2.20 0.03
C LEU A 123 5.19 3.01 -0.99
N LEU A 124 6.48 3.16 -0.75
CA LEU A 124 7.43 3.71 -1.71
C LEU A 124 8.23 2.55 -2.29
N LEU A 125 8.21 2.41 -3.61
CA LEU A 125 8.83 1.29 -4.31
C LEU A 125 9.68 1.82 -5.46
N THR A 126 10.93 1.37 -5.52
CA THR A 126 11.78 1.65 -6.69
C THR A 126 11.48 0.61 -7.78
N LEU A 127 11.49 1.03 -9.03
CA LEU A 127 11.12 0.19 -10.17
C LEU A 127 12.31 -0.15 -11.08
N GLU A 128 13.52 0.13 -10.63
CA GLU A 128 14.73 -0.23 -11.37
C GLU A 128 15.38 -1.50 -10.86
#